data_3ca91cbacf348be65878e84097843b97
#
_entry.id   3ca91cbacf348be65878e84097843b97
#
_cell.length_a   1.000
_cell.length_b   1.000
_cell.length_c   1.000
_cell.angle_alpha   90.00
_cell.angle_beta   90.00
_cell.angle_gamma   90.00
#
_symmetry.space_group_name_H-M   'P 1'
#
loop_
_entity.id
_entity.type
_entity.pdbx_description
1 polymer ?
#
loop_
_entity_poly.entity_id
_entity_poly.type
_entity_poly.pdbx_seq_one_letter_code
_entity_poly.pdbx_strand_id
1 'polypeptide(L)'
;MLYEFDSKRPKIDPSAYVSDSATIIGDVQIGARCYVGPGAIIRGDAKPIVIGEESAVEDGVIIHVGGAGTQGCIIGRRVTIGHGAIVHGNHLSPRGLS
;
A
#
# COMPACT_ATOMS: atom_id res chain seq x y z
N MET A 1 11.84 -1.19 -3.93
CA MET A 1 12.50 0.12 -4.07
C MET A 1 11.50 1.24 -3.92
N LEU A 2 11.94 2.35 -3.40
CA LEU A 2 11.09 3.50 -3.13
C LEU A 2 11.32 4.57 -4.19
N TYR A 3 10.24 5.09 -4.74
CA TYR A 3 10.32 6.10 -5.79
C TYR A 3 9.49 7.32 -5.44
N GLU A 4 10.06 8.49 -5.67
CA GLU A 4 9.32 9.74 -5.57
C GLU A 4 8.48 9.94 -6.83
N PHE A 5 7.30 10.49 -6.65
CA PHE A 5 6.45 10.90 -7.78
C PHE A 5 5.73 12.20 -7.43
N ASP A 6 5.83 13.18 -8.32
CA ASP A 6 5.18 14.48 -8.16
C ASP A 6 5.50 15.10 -6.79
N SER A 7 6.81 15.10 -6.46
CA SER A 7 7.36 15.63 -5.21
C SER A 7 6.91 14.89 -3.94
N LYS A 8 6.24 13.74 -4.08
CA LYS A 8 5.81 12.94 -2.94
C LYS A 8 6.62 11.66 -2.86
N ARG A 9 7.04 11.33 -1.65
CA ARG A 9 7.86 10.16 -1.37
C ARG A 9 7.14 9.24 -0.41
N PRO A 10 7.31 7.93 -0.54
CA PRO A 10 6.75 7.00 0.42
C PRO A 10 7.27 7.28 1.84
N LYS A 11 6.34 7.24 2.80
CA LYS A 11 6.66 7.38 4.21
C LYS A 11 6.44 6.04 4.87
N ILE A 12 7.52 5.43 5.33
CA ILE A 12 7.49 4.08 5.87
C ILE A 12 7.93 4.14 7.33
N ASP A 13 7.07 3.61 8.21
CA ASP A 13 7.42 3.54 9.62
C ASP A 13 8.67 2.67 9.79
N PRO A 14 9.62 3.08 10.65
CA PRO A 14 10.86 2.33 10.81
C PRO A 14 10.68 0.88 11.24
N SER A 15 9.56 0.54 11.88
CA SER A 15 9.28 -0.83 12.31
C SER A 15 8.67 -1.70 11.22
N ALA A 16 8.31 -1.12 10.07
CA ALA A 16 7.75 -1.88 8.98
C ALA A 16 8.85 -2.61 8.21
N TYR A 17 8.51 -3.78 7.69
CA TYR A 17 9.39 -4.50 6.79
C TYR A 17 8.93 -4.33 5.36
N VAL A 18 9.81 -3.88 4.49
CA VAL A 18 9.51 -3.76 3.06
C VAL A 18 10.59 -4.54 2.31
N SER A 19 10.17 -5.52 1.54
CA SER A 19 11.08 -6.31 0.74
C SER A 19 11.84 -5.43 -0.26
N ASP A 20 13.11 -5.74 -0.49
CA ASP A 20 13.92 -5.02 -1.48
C ASP A 20 13.32 -5.11 -2.88
N SER A 21 12.61 -6.18 -3.18
CA SER A 21 11.98 -6.36 -4.49
C SER A 21 10.59 -5.74 -4.59
N ALA A 22 10.07 -5.17 -3.51
CA ALA A 22 8.82 -4.44 -3.59
C ALA A 22 9.07 -3.06 -4.23
N THR A 23 8.05 -2.54 -4.88
CA THR A 23 8.11 -1.23 -5.53
C THR A 23 7.06 -0.33 -4.91
N ILE A 24 7.48 0.77 -4.32
CA ILE A 24 6.56 1.71 -3.67
C ILE A 24 6.78 3.10 -4.26
N ILE A 25 5.74 3.66 -4.81
CA ILE A 25 5.84 4.89 -5.60
C ILE A 25 4.91 5.97 -5.03
N GLY A 26 5.47 7.14 -4.78
CA GLY A 26 4.70 8.36 -4.55
C GLY A 26 4.07 8.47 -3.17
N ASP A 27 2.83 8.92 -3.14
CA ASP A 27 2.12 9.25 -1.91
C ASP A 27 1.58 8.00 -1.22
N VAL A 28 2.47 7.30 -0.54
CA VAL A 28 2.16 6.06 0.17
C VAL A 28 2.63 6.22 1.61
N GLN A 29 1.77 5.87 2.56
CA GLN A 29 2.14 5.81 3.97
C GLN A 29 1.98 4.38 4.46
N ILE A 30 3.03 3.83 5.04
CA ILE A 30 3.03 2.46 5.57
C ILE A 30 3.25 2.54 7.06
N GLY A 31 2.28 2.06 7.82
CA GLY A 31 2.26 2.16 9.26
C GLY A 31 3.20 1.19 9.96
N ALA A 32 3.19 1.27 11.29
CA ALA A 32 4.06 0.47 12.14
C ALA A 32 3.81 -1.02 11.95
N ARG A 33 4.89 -1.78 11.99
CA ARG A 33 4.86 -3.24 11.98
C ARG A 33 4.11 -3.85 10.80
N CYS A 34 4.06 -3.10 9.70
CA CYS A 34 3.52 -3.63 8.45
C CYS A 34 4.54 -4.53 7.77
N TYR A 35 4.03 -5.40 6.92
CA TYR A 35 4.85 -6.26 6.08
C TYR A 35 4.51 -6.00 4.62
N VAL A 36 5.52 -5.78 3.79
CA VAL A 36 5.34 -5.68 2.34
C VAL A 36 6.26 -6.70 1.69
N GLY A 37 5.67 -7.69 1.07
CA GLY A 37 6.38 -8.84 0.55
C GLY A 37 7.05 -8.63 -0.80
N PRO A 38 7.82 -9.63 -1.24
CA PRO A 38 8.53 -9.57 -2.51
C PRO A 38 7.59 -9.35 -3.69
N GLY A 39 8.02 -8.49 -4.60
CA GLY A 39 7.27 -8.22 -5.82
C GLY A 39 6.00 -7.42 -5.67
N ALA A 40 5.65 -7.00 -4.46
CA ALA A 40 4.49 -6.14 -4.28
C ALA A 40 4.73 -4.78 -4.93
N ILE A 41 3.66 -4.21 -5.49
CA ILE A 41 3.72 -2.91 -6.16
C ILE A 41 2.64 -2.02 -5.56
N ILE A 42 3.05 -0.93 -4.93
CA ILE A 42 2.13 0.03 -4.31
C ILE A 42 2.35 1.38 -4.97
N ARG A 43 1.38 1.79 -5.75
CA ARG A 43 1.49 3.00 -6.57
C ARG A 43 0.54 4.07 -6.07
N GLY A 44 1.08 5.02 -5.30
CA GLY A 44 0.38 6.22 -4.88
C GLY A 44 0.69 7.40 -5.81
N ASP A 45 0.61 7.16 -7.12
CA ASP A 45 0.98 8.16 -8.10
C ASP A 45 -0.20 9.05 -8.50
N ALA A 46 -1.38 8.50 -8.66
CA ALA A 46 -2.56 9.30 -8.98
C ALA A 46 -3.28 9.75 -7.71
N LYS A 47 -3.36 8.91 -6.69
CA LYS A 47 -4.05 9.17 -5.44
C LYS A 47 -3.28 8.60 -4.27
N PRO A 48 -3.47 9.12 -3.05
CA PRO A 48 -2.74 8.62 -1.89
C PRO A 48 -3.18 7.22 -1.47
N ILE A 49 -2.23 6.49 -0.89
CA ILE A 49 -2.47 5.16 -0.32
C ILE A 49 -1.98 5.17 1.11
N VAL A 50 -2.81 4.74 2.04
CA VAL A 50 -2.44 4.63 3.45
C VAL A 50 -2.63 3.18 3.88
N ILE A 51 -1.59 2.58 4.45
CA ILE A 51 -1.64 1.21 4.96
C ILE A 51 -1.51 1.29 6.47
N GLY A 52 -2.56 0.86 7.15
CA GLY A 52 -2.63 0.90 8.60
C GLY A 52 -1.68 -0.08 9.26
N GLU A 53 -1.37 0.16 10.53
CA GLU A 53 -0.39 -0.62 11.25
C GLU A 53 -0.73 -2.11 11.30
N GLU A 54 0.29 -2.94 11.39
CA GLU A 54 0.19 -4.39 11.50
C GLU A 54 -0.52 -5.07 10.34
N SER A 55 -0.59 -4.39 9.20
CA SER A 55 -1.15 -4.97 7.98
C SER A 55 -0.06 -5.65 7.17
N ALA A 56 -0.46 -6.65 6.39
CA ALA A 56 0.44 -7.39 5.53
C ALA A 56 0.00 -7.26 4.09
N VAL A 57 0.91 -6.79 3.25
CA VAL A 57 0.75 -6.78 1.80
C VAL A 57 1.63 -7.89 1.28
N GLU A 58 1.02 -9.01 0.88
CA GLU A 58 1.75 -10.21 0.56
C GLU A 58 2.44 -10.14 -0.80
N ASP A 59 3.12 -11.22 -1.16
CA ASP A 59 3.93 -11.27 -2.39
C ASP A 59 3.08 -10.96 -3.63
N GLY A 60 3.61 -10.12 -4.50
CA GLY A 60 3.01 -9.85 -5.80
C GLY A 60 1.70 -9.06 -5.79
N VAL A 61 1.31 -8.52 -4.63
CA VAL A 61 0.10 -7.70 -4.54
C VAL A 61 0.32 -6.39 -5.31
N ILE A 62 -0.72 -5.92 -5.99
CA ILE A 62 -0.68 -4.63 -6.67
C ILE A 62 -1.78 -3.74 -6.07
N ILE A 63 -1.37 -2.59 -5.56
CA ILE A 63 -2.30 -1.58 -5.06
C ILE A 63 -2.13 -0.33 -5.92
N HIS A 64 -3.19 0.08 -6.58
CA HIS A 64 -3.17 1.26 -7.43
C HIS A 64 -4.52 1.93 -7.40
N VAL A 65 -4.51 3.23 -7.32
CA VAL A 65 -5.73 4.02 -7.27
C VAL A 65 -5.69 5.08 -8.35
N GLY A 66 -6.75 5.16 -9.14
CA GLY A 66 -6.85 6.17 -10.17
C GLY A 66 -8.29 6.33 -10.62
N GLY A 67 -8.50 7.26 -11.52
CA GLY A 67 -9.80 7.49 -12.09
C GLY A 67 -10.61 8.56 -11.37
N ALA A 68 -11.61 9.10 -12.07
CA ALA A 68 -12.45 10.16 -11.58
C ALA A 68 -13.28 9.67 -10.39
N GLY A 69 -13.42 10.53 -9.39
CA GLY A 69 -14.24 10.24 -8.23
C GLY A 69 -13.57 9.41 -7.16
N THR A 70 -12.33 8.97 -7.39
CA THR A 70 -11.59 8.18 -6.41
C THR A 70 -10.77 9.13 -5.52
N GLN A 71 -10.83 8.91 -4.21
CA GLN A 71 -10.13 9.76 -3.25
C GLN A 71 -8.80 9.17 -2.78
N GLY A 72 -8.58 7.89 -3.04
CA GLY A 72 -7.41 7.19 -2.55
C GLY A 72 -7.78 5.81 -2.07
N CYS A 73 -6.82 5.16 -1.40
CA CYS A 73 -7.03 3.82 -0.85
C CYS A 73 -6.58 3.81 0.60
N ILE A 74 -7.45 3.36 1.49
CA ILE A 74 -7.11 3.20 2.90
C ILE A 74 -7.21 1.72 3.25
N ILE A 75 -6.07 1.14 3.60
CA ILE A 75 -6.01 -0.20 4.16
C ILE A 75 -5.99 -0.02 5.67
N GLY A 76 -6.95 -0.62 6.35
CA GLY A 76 -7.07 -0.48 7.80
C GLY A 76 -5.94 -1.18 8.55
N ARG A 77 -6.10 -1.29 9.86
CA ARG A 77 -5.13 -1.98 10.70
C ARG A 77 -5.36 -3.48 10.61
N ARG A 78 -4.27 -4.24 10.70
CA ARG A 78 -4.30 -5.71 10.77
C ARG A 78 -5.09 -6.35 9.62
N VAL A 79 -4.91 -5.79 8.44
CA VAL A 79 -5.49 -6.33 7.21
C VAL A 79 -4.41 -7.15 6.51
N THR A 80 -4.78 -8.33 6.03
CA THR A 80 -3.90 -9.13 5.18
C THR A 80 -4.45 -9.12 3.77
N ILE A 81 -3.61 -8.68 2.84
CA ILE A 81 -3.94 -8.73 1.41
C ILE A 81 -3.17 -9.90 0.82
N GLY A 82 -3.88 -10.93 0.39
CA GLY A 82 -3.28 -12.19 -0.05
C GLY A 82 -2.44 -12.06 -1.31
N HIS A 83 -1.58 -13.06 -1.53
CA HIS A 83 -0.64 -13.06 -2.65
C HIS A 83 -1.34 -12.78 -3.98
N GLY A 84 -0.73 -11.91 -4.78
CA GLY A 84 -1.19 -11.61 -6.12
C GLY A 84 -2.49 -10.84 -6.23
N ALA A 85 -3.09 -10.42 -5.12
CA ALA A 85 -4.33 -9.65 -5.17
C ALA A 85 -4.11 -8.30 -5.83
N ILE A 86 -5.14 -7.79 -6.47
CA ILE A 86 -5.11 -6.47 -7.08
C ILE A 86 -6.17 -5.62 -6.38
N VAL A 87 -5.72 -4.49 -5.83
CA VAL A 87 -6.59 -3.57 -5.08
C VAL A 87 -6.66 -2.25 -5.82
N HIS A 88 -7.87 -1.83 -6.12
CA HIS A 88 -8.15 -0.60 -6.87
C HIS A 88 -8.94 0.37 -6.01
N GLY A 89 -8.26 1.02 -5.09
CA GLY A 89 -8.90 2.05 -4.30
C GLY A 89 -9.83 1.52 -3.22
N ASN A 90 -10.60 2.41 -2.63
CA ASN A 90 -11.55 2.12 -1.57
C ASN A 90 -10.87 1.82 -0.24
N HIS A 91 -11.59 1.14 0.61
CA HIS A 91 -11.22 0.94 2.00
C HIS A 91 -11.29 -0.54 2.35
N LEU A 92 -10.18 -1.07 2.87
CA LEU A 92 -10.13 -2.44 3.36
C LEU A 92 -9.98 -2.41 4.87
N SER A 93 -10.71 -3.27 5.54
CA SER A 93 -10.65 -3.41 6.99
C SER A 93 -10.43 -4.89 7.33
N PRO A 94 -10.18 -5.22 8.60
CA PRO A 94 -10.07 -6.63 9.00
C PRO A 94 -11.31 -7.46 8.66
N ARG A 95 -12.43 -6.80 8.42
CA ARG A 95 -13.67 -7.48 8.04
C ARG A 95 -13.78 -7.66 6.53
N GLY A 96 -12.76 -7.27 5.79
CA GLY A 96 -12.75 -7.37 4.36
C GLY A 96 -13.00 -6.04 3.68
N LEU A 97 -13.42 -6.09 2.43
CA LEU A 97 -13.64 -4.90 1.63
C LEU A 97 -14.81 -4.10 2.16
N SER A 98 -14.59 -2.84 2.33
CA SER A 98 -15.62 -1.92 2.77
C SER A 98 -15.98 -0.91 1.71
#